data_843a32b00b88d04f281c4cef57d98770
#
_entry.id   843a32b00b88d04f281c4cef57d98770
#
_cell.length_a   1.000
_cell.length_b   1.000
_cell.length_c   1.000
_cell.angle_alpha   90.00
_cell.angle_beta   90.00
_cell.angle_gamma   90.00
#
_symmetry.space_group_name_H-M   'P 1'
#
loop_
_entity.id
_entity.type
_entity.pdbx_description
1 polymer ?
#
loop_
_entity_poly.entity_id
_entity_poly.type
_entity_poly.pdbx_seq_one_letter_code
_entity_poly.pdbx_strand_id
1 'polypeptide(L)'
;CLVVKLSAEVTDLSESMRLTLKNGTGRVIACLTNCVQEGVHKGEFPVNLDAKTVTEEIYYMWIGATLLTKVGRTHAALECAMNATKERLGLN
;
A
#
# COMPACT_ATOMS: atom_id res chain seq x y z
N CYS A 1 0.43 -1.20 12.31
CA CYS A 1 0.05 -2.31 11.43
C CYS A 1 0.84 -3.57 11.77
N LEU A 2 0.14 -4.68 11.92
CA LEU A 2 0.75 -5.97 12.28
C LEU A 2 1.77 -6.43 11.24
N VAL A 3 1.49 -6.20 9.95
CA VAL A 3 2.40 -6.56 8.86
C VAL A 3 3.75 -5.88 9.03
N VAL A 4 3.76 -4.58 9.30
CA VAL A 4 5.01 -3.83 9.49
C VAL A 4 5.78 -4.35 10.69
N LYS A 5 5.09 -4.55 11.81
CA LYS A 5 5.71 -5.02 13.04
C LYS A 5 6.31 -6.41 12.88
N LEU A 6 5.54 -7.34 12.32
CA LEU A 6 6.00 -8.72 12.14
C LEU A 6 7.10 -8.82 11.09
N SER A 7 7.00 -8.07 10.00
CA SER A 7 8.01 -8.10 8.94
C SER A 7 9.38 -7.69 9.46
N ALA A 8 9.43 -6.68 10.33
CA ALA A 8 10.70 -6.21 10.89
C ALA A 8 11.34 -7.24 11.84
N GLU A 9 10.53 -8.04 12.53
CA GLU A 9 11.02 -8.96 13.55
C GLU A 9 11.27 -10.39 13.02
N VAL A 10 10.41 -10.89 12.13
CA VAL A 10 10.44 -12.32 11.77
C VAL A 10 11.20 -12.64 10.49
N THR A 11 11.50 -11.64 9.66
CA THR A 11 12.26 -11.87 8.42
C THR A 11 13.65 -12.46 8.70
N ASP A 12 14.24 -12.10 9.84
CA ASP A 12 15.55 -12.60 10.26
C ASP A 12 15.46 -13.89 11.09
N LEU A 13 14.26 -14.26 11.53
CA LEU A 13 14.08 -15.41 12.43
C LEU A 13 13.65 -16.67 11.70
N SER A 14 12.93 -16.55 10.60
CA SER A 14 12.32 -17.69 9.92
C SER A 14 12.09 -17.44 8.44
N GLU A 15 12.68 -18.25 7.60
CA GLU A 15 12.46 -18.21 6.15
C GLU A 15 10.99 -18.53 5.81
N SER A 16 10.38 -19.47 6.52
CA SER A 16 8.98 -19.83 6.32
C SER A 16 8.05 -18.63 6.61
N MET A 17 8.29 -17.91 7.70
CA MET A 17 7.50 -16.73 8.04
C MET A 17 7.71 -15.57 7.05
N ARG A 18 8.96 -15.42 6.60
CA ARG A 18 9.28 -14.42 5.57
C ARG A 18 8.48 -14.68 4.29
N LEU A 19 8.42 -15.94 3.84
CA LEU A 19 7.67 -16.30 2.65
C LEU A 19 6.17 -16.13 2.84
N THR A 20 5.66 -16.45 4.03
CA THR A 20 4.24 -16.23 4.36
C THR A 20 3.87 -14.76 4.26
N LEU A 21 4.71 -13.88 4.80
CA LEU A 21 4.50 -12.44 4.71
C LEU A 21 4.59 -11.94 3.27
N LYS A 22 5.58 -12.42 2.53
CA LYS A 22 5.74 -12.06 1.11
C LYS A 22 4.50 -12.44 0.31
N ASN A 23 4.00 -13.66 0.50
CA ASN A 23 2.82 -14.15 -0.22
C ASN A 23 1.56 -13.39 0.20
N GLY A 24 1.41 -13.10 1.48
CA GLY A 24 0.27 -12.35 2.01
C GLY A 24 0.22 -10.92 1.47
N THR A 25 1.34 -10.21 1.49
CA THR A 25 1.41 -8.85 0.96
C THR A 25 1.20 -8.83 -0.55
N GLY A 26 1.71 -9.85 -1.26
CA GLY A 26 1.49 -9.98 -2.70
C GLY A 26 0.01 -10.15 -3.04
N ARG A 27 -0.75 -10.89 -2.22
CA ARG A 27 -2.19 -11.05 -2.41
C ARG A 27 -2.95 -9.75 -2.17
N VAL A 28 -2.54 -8.97 -1.17
CA VAL A 28 -3.14 -7.66 -0.92
C VAL A 28 -2.92 -6.73 -2.11
N ILE A 29 -1.69 -6.69 -2.62
CA ILE A 29 -1.35 -5.86 -3.79
C ILE A 29 -2.16 -6.30 -5.01
N ALA A 30 -2.31 -7.61 -5.24
CA ALA A 30 -3.09 -8.12 -6.36
C ALA A 30 -4.57 -7.72 -6.25
N CYS A 31 -5.15 -7.82 -5.06
CA CYS A 31 -6.52 -7.41 -4.81
C CYS A 31 -6.73 -5.92 -5.08
N LEU A 32 -5.84 -5.08 -4.57
CA LEU A 32 -5.89 -3.63 -4.79
C LEU A 32 -5.68 -3.28 -6.26
N THR A 33 -4.78 -3.98 -6.94
CA THR A 33 -4.55 -3.79 -8.38
C THR A 33 -5.83 -4.04 -9.17
N ASN A 34 -6.56 -5.11 -8.83
CA ASN A 34 -7.84 -5.41 -9.49
C ASN A 34 -8.86 -4.29 -9.25
N CYS A 35 -8.91 -3.74 -8.04
CA CYS A 35 -9.80 -2.61 -7.73
C CYS A 35 -9.46 -1.38 -8.56
N VAL A 36 -8.18 -1.06 -8.71
CA VAL A 36 -7.75 0.08 -9.52
C VAL A 36 -8.08 -0.16 -10.99
N GLN A 37 -7.86 -1.37 -11.51
CA GLN A 37 -8.21 -1.72 -12.89
C GLN A 37 -9.70 -1.56 -13.15
N GLU A 38 -10.55 -1.98 -12.23
CA GLU A 38 -12.00 -1.79 -12.34
C GLU A 38 -12.35 -0.31 -12.39
N GLY A 39 -11.71 0.51 -11.55
CA GLY A 39 -11.92 1.95 -11.56
C GLY A 39 -11.53 2.59 -12.88
N VAL A 40 -10.44 2.14 -13.49
CA VAL A 40 -10.02 2.60 -14.82
C VAL A 40 -11.06 2.21 -15.88
N HIS A 41 -11.52 0.95 -15.85
CA HIS A 41 -12.54 0.47 -16.81
C HIS A 41 -13.86 1.22 -16.68
N LYS A 42 -14.25 1.58 -15.46
CA LYS A 42 -15.49 2.32 -15.22
C LYS A 42 -15.36 3.83 -15.45
N GLY A 43 -14.17 4.29 -15.81
CA GLY A 43 -13.92 5.71 -16.04
C GLY A 43 -13.76 6.54 -14.76
N GLU A 44 -13.62 5.90 -13.61
CA GLU A 44 -13.45 6.60 -12.33
C GLU A 44 -12.02 7.11 -12.13
N PHE A 45 -11.04 6.45 -12.76
CA PHE A 45 -9.63 6.83 -12.72
C PHE A 45 -9.10 7.07 -14.14
N PRO A 46 -7.99 7.83 -14.28
CA PRO A 46 -7.41 8.08 -15.60
C PRO A 46 -7.07 6.79 -16.37
N VAL A 47 -7.35 6.78 -17.66
CA VAL A 47 -7.16 5.57 -18.50
C VAL A 47 -5.70 5.21 -18.72
N ASN A 48 -4.79 6.15 -18.51
CA ASN A 48 -3.35 5.92 -18.70
C ASN A 48 -2.64 5.43 -17.44
N LEU A 49 -3.40 5.11 -16.37
CA LEU A 49 -2.80 4.56 -15.16
C LEU A 49 -2.33 3.13 -15.38
N ASP A 50 -1.09 2.85 -14.99
CA ASP A 50 -0.61 1.49 -14.84
C ASP A 50 -1.04 1.01 -13.47
N ALA A 51 -2.11 0.23 -13.42
CA ALA A 51 -2.75 -0.18 -12.17
C ALA A 51 -1.79 -0.87 -11.20
N LYS A 52 -0.91 -1.74 -11.71
CA LYS A 52 0.03 -2.46 -10.84
C LYS A 52 1.04 -1.51 -10.20
N THR A 53 1.66 -0.65 -11.01
CA THR A 53 2.65 0.30 -10.52
C THR A 53 2.05 1.27 -9.51
N VAL A 54 0.89 1.83 -9.84
CA VAL A 54 0.20 2.77 -8.94
C VAL A 54 -0.17 2.09 -7.62
N THR A 55 -0.67 0.86 -7.68
CA THR A 55 -1.04 0.11 -6.49
C THR A 55 0.16 -0.16 -5.61
N GLU A 56 1.29 -0.58 -6.19
CA GLU A 56 2.51 -0.83 -5.43
C GLU A 56 2.99 0.45 -4.74
N GLU A 57 3.03 1.57 -5.47
CA GLU A 57 3.43 2.87 -4.92
C GLU A 57 2.54 3.27 -3.74
N ILE A 58 1.23 3.16 -3.90
CA ILE A 58 0.26 3.51 -2.86
C ILE A 58 0.44 2.60 -1.64
N TYR A 59 0.56 1.30 -1.85
CA TYR A 59 0.70 0.35 -0.75
C TYR A 59 1.98 0.62 0.06
N TYR A 60 3.11 0.81 -0.61
CA TYR A 60 4.37 1.10 0.07
C TYR A 60 4.31 2.41 0.84
N MET A 61 3.67 3.42 0.25
CA MET A 61 3.48 4.71 0.90
C MET A 61 2.65 4.60 2.18
N TRP A 62 1.55 3.85 2.14
CA TRP A 62 0.69 3.67 3.31
C TRP A 62 1.35 2.83 4.40
N ILE A 63 2.15 1.83 4.04
CA ILE A 63 2.94 1.07 5.02
C ILE A 63 3.90 2.01 5.75
N GLY A 64 4.63 2.84 5.01
CA GLY A 64 5.55 3.80 5.60
C GLY A 64 4.84 4.84 6.45
N ALA A 65 3.71 5.37 5.96
CA ALA A 65 2.92 6.36 6.69
C ALA A 65 2.38 5.79 8.01
N THR A 66 1.94 4.53 8.00
CA THR A 66 1.45 3.86 9.21
C THR A 66 2.55 3.75 10.26
N LEU A 67 3.75 3.37 9.83
CA LEU A 67 4.90 3.28 10.73
C LEU A 67 5.24 4.65 11.32
N LEU A 68 5.34 5.67 10.49
CA LEU A 68 5.74 7.01 10.93
C LEU A 68 4.67 7.68 11.80
N THR A 69 3.40 7.35 11.62
CA THR A 69 2.33 7.81 12.50
C THR A 69 2.54 7.31 13.92
N LYS A 70 2.98 6.05 14.07
CA LYS A 70 3.27 5.49 15.39
C LYS A 70 4.47 6.16 16.04
N VAL A 71 5.52 6.43 15.27
CA VAL A 71 6.74 7.06 15.78
C VAL A 71 6.48 8.50 16.19
N GLY A 72 5.82 9.27 15.34
CA GLY A 72 5.59 10.70 15.56
C GLY A 72 4.37 11.02 16.42
N ARG A 73 3.48 10.06 16.62
CA ARG A 73 2.21 10.23 17.34
C ARG A 73 1.33 11.36 16.80
N THR A 74 1.36 11.54 15.49
CA THR A 74 0.51 12.52 14.79
C THR A 74 -0.08 11.86 13.55
N HIS A 75 -1.12 12.49 12.99
CA HIS A 75 -1.73 12.00 11.75
C HIS A 75 -1.13 12.63 10.48
N ALA A 76 -0.06 13.40 10.62
CA ALA A 76 0.53 14.11 9.48
C ALA A 76 0.95 13.18 8.34
N ALA A 77 1.56 12.03 8.66
CA ALA A 77 1.99 11.07 7.64
C ALA A 77 0.79 10.44 6.93
N LEU A 78 -0.30 10.14 7.65
CA LEU A 78 -1.51 9.58 7.06
C LEU A 78 -2.21 10.60 6.16
N GLU A 79 -2.25 11.86 6.56
CA GLU A 79 -2.82 12.93 5.74
C GLU A 79 -2.03 13.12 4.46
N CYS A 80 -0.70 13.10 4.55
CA CYS A 80 0.18 13.16 3.39
C CYS A 80 -0.08 12.00 2.44
N ALA A 81 -0.18 10.77 2.97
CA ALA A 81 -0.47 9.60 2.16
C ALA A 81 -1.84 9.67 1.49
N MET A 82 -2.85 10.17 2.20
CA MET A 82 -4.18 10.34 1.63
C MET A 82 -4.18 11.34 0.48
N ASN A 83 -3.55 12.50 0.67
CA ASN A 83 -3.46 13.51 -0.36
C ASN A 83 -2.71 13.01 -1.59
N ALA A 84 -1.60 12.33 -1.40
CA ALA A 84 -0.82 11.75 -2.49
C ALA A 84 -1.60 10.65 -3.22
N THR A 85 -2.37 9.84 -2.49
CA THR A 85 -3.22 8.80 -3.08
C THR A 85 -4.30 9.41 -3.98
N LYS A 86 -4.98 10.45 -3.49
CA LYS A 86 -5.99 11.16 -4.27
C LYS A 86 -5.40 11.76 -5.55
N GLU A 87 -4.25 12.39 -5.42
CA GLU A 87 -3.56 13.00 -6.55
C GLU A 87 -3.15 11.96 -7.58
N ARG A 88 -2.61 10.83 -7.12
CA ARG A 88 -2.13 9.75 -7.99
C ARG A 88 -3.27 9.08 -8.75
N LEU A 89 -4.47 8.98 -8.13
CA LEU A 89 -5.65 8.39 -8.75
C LEU A 89 -6.53 9.42 -9.48
N GLY A 90 -6.12 10.68 -9.51
CA GLY A 90 -6.90 11.72 -10.16
C GLY A 90 -8.15 12.14 -9.39
N LEU A 91 -8.18 11.88 -8.08
CA LEU A 91 -9.27 12.28 -7.20
C LEU A 91 -8.92 13.60 -6.48
N ASN A 92 -9.88 14.43 -6.27
CA ASN A 92 -9.67 15.71 -5.56
C ASN A 92 -10.41 15.75 -4.25
#